data_3174119d9d49d8d25ac518dc8be920f4
#
_entry.id   3174119d9d49d8d25ac518dc8be920f4
#
_cell.length_a   1.000
_cell.length_b   1.000
_cell.length_c   1.000
_cell.angle_alpha   90.00
_cell.angle_beta   90.00
_cell.angle_gamma   90.00
#
_symmetry.space_group_name_H-M   'P 1'
#
loop_
_entity.id
_entity.type
_entity.pdbx_description
1 polymer ?
#
loop_
_entity_poly.entity_id
_entity_poly.type
_entity_poly.pdbx_seq_one_letter_code
_entity_poly.pdbx_strand_id
1 'polypeptide(L)'
;LNQYFCHAYSQIVVISIDFSSSQKEDSSGIGLLRYSISNVFNELMESKVLFINMDMFFPSVIYFVNHDDATNETLRSILLEGQKFMQNTFNITLSIGVGERVSDLDELSLSNRSAQDALNRRFLTGDGSIHFADELSLPSPAAEHYPYELDSAVIAALKNTDFDAFSNALTDLFNVIRQFHLDQTIRSIL
;
A
#
# COMPACT_ATOMS: atom_id res chain seq x y z
N LEU A 1 24.10 -7.60 14.67
CA LEU A 1 23.28 -7.75 13.45
C LEU A 1 22.62 -9.14 13.41
N ASN A 2 23.33 -10.25 13.66
CA ASN A 2 22.76 -11.60 13.61
C ASN A 2 21.58 -11.86 14.57
N GLN A 3 21.34 -11.03 15.56
CA GLN A 3 20.24 -11.17 16.52
C GLN A 3 18.89 -10.70 15.94
N TYR A 4 18.91 -9.91 14.88
CA TYR A 4 17.72 -9.35 14.20
C TYR A 4 17.34 -10.10 12.91
N PHE A 5 18.08 -11.16 12.54
CA PHE A 5 17.90 -11.92 11.31
C PHE A 5 17.96 -13.41 11.61
N CYS A 6 17.13 -13.85 12.57
CA CYS A 6 17.08 -15.25 12.99
C CYS A 6 15.99 -16.06 12.27
N HIS A 7 15.13 -15.42 11.49
CA HIS A 7 14.03 -16.03 10.76
C HIS A 7 14.28 -16.05 9.26
N ALA A 8 13.61 -16.95 8.57
CA ALA A 8 13.85 -17.27 7.16
C ALA A 8 13.52 -16.13 6.19
N TYR A 9 12.54 -15.28 6.52
CA TYR A 9 12.01 -14.26 5.60
C TYR A 9 12.06 -12.87 6.23
N SER A 10 12.43 -11.92 5.41
CA SER A 10 12.40 -10.49 5.73
C SER A 10 11.47 -9.75 4.77
N GLN A 11 10.70 -8.80 5.28
CA GLN A 11 9.78 -7.98 4.50
C GLN A 11 9.75 -6.54 4.99
N ILE A 12 9.42 -5.63 4.09
CA ILE A 12 9.08 -4.25 4.43
C ILE A 12 7.56 -4.09 4.42
N VAL A 13 7.05 -3.46 5.46
CA VAL A 13 5.64 -3.07 5.59
C VAL A 13 5.55 -1.55 5.63
N VAL A 14 4.75 -0.98 4.75
CA VAL A 14 4.50 0.47 4.67
C VAL A 14 3.05 0.73 5.05
N ILE A 15 2.84 1.51 6.11
CA ILE A 15 1.53 1.91 6.62
C ILE A 15 1.34 3.39 6.32
N SER A 16 0.31 3.74 5.58
CA SER A 16 -0.03 5.11 5.22
C SER A 16 -1.38 5.51 5.79
N ILE A 17 -1.49 6.74 6.27
CA ILE A 17 -2.77 7.33 6.67
C ILE A 17 -3.50 7.78 5.41
N ASP A 18 -4.77 7.39 5.29
CA ASP A 18 -5.66 7.87 4.24
C ASP A 18 -6.38 9.12 4.74
N PHE A 19 -5.97 10.27 4.22
CA PHE A 19 -6.60 11.54 4.56
C PHE A 19 -7.84 11.77 3.71
N SER A 20 -9.00 11.98 4.35
CA SER A 20 -10.16 12.48 3.65
C SER A 20 -9.92 13.95 3.25
N SER A 21 -10.46 14.35 2.08
CA SER A 21 -10.30 15.70 1.51
C SER A 21 -10.76 16.86 2.42
N SER A 22 -11.42 16.55 3.54
CA SER A 22 -11.88 17.49 4.56
C SER A 22 -10.93 17.66 5.76
N GLN A 23 -9.93 16.78 5.91
CA GLN A 23 -8.94 16.89 6.98
C GLN A 23 -7.80 17.79 6.50
N LYS A 24 -7.84 19.07 6.91
CA LYS A 24 -6.69 19.96 6.72
C LYS A 24 -5.51 19.40 7.51
N GLU A 25 -4.40 19.27 6.83
CA GLU A 25 -3.11 18.86 7.39
C GLU A 25 -2.65 19.86 8.46
N ASP A 26 -3.01 19.60 9.71
CA ASP A 26 -2.31 20.22 10.83
C ASP A 26 -1.10 19.33 11.15
N SER A 27 0.08 19.82 10.82
CA SER A 27 1.34 19.08 10.97
C SER A 27 1.59 18.58 12.40
N SER A 28 1.03 19.23 13.40
CA SER A 28 1.10 18.81 14.81
C SER A 28 0.25 17.57 15.08
N GLY A 29 -0.93 17.49 14.46
CA GLY A 29 -1.84 16.34 14.60
C GLY A 29 -1.28 15.09 13.94
N ILE A 30 -0.62 15.23 12.79
CA ILE A 30 -0.06 14.10 12.03
C ILE A 30 1.07 13.41 12.82
N GLY A 31 1.93 14.16 13.51
CA GLY A 31 2.98 13.58 14.38
C GLY A 31 2.40 12.70 15.50
N LEU A 32 1.32 13.15 16.14
CA LEU A 32 0.62 12.38 17.18
C LEU A 32 -0.03 11.12 16.61
N LEU A 33 -0.64 11.21 15.44
CA LEU A 33 -1.25 10.08 14.76
C LEU A 33 -0.20 9.00 14.41
N ARG A 34 0.93 9.39 13.86
CA ARG A 34 2.05 8.47 13.58
C ARG A 34 2.54 7.77 14.85
N TYR A 35 2.72 8.53 15.92
CA TYR A 35 3.10 7.95 17.21
C TYR A 35 2.07 6.93 17.71
N SER A 36 0.79 7.24 17.58
CA SER A 36 -0.29 6.32 17.95
C SER A 36 -0.29 5.05 17.09
N ILE A 37 -0.11 5.19 15.76
CA ILE A 37 0.03 4.05 14.83
C ILE A 37 1.23 3.20 15.25
N SER A 38 2.40 3.83 15.44
CA SER A 38 3.61 3.13 15.84
C SER A 38 3.42 2.34 17.13
N ASN A 39 2.79 2.93 18.16
CA ASN A 39 2.55 2.25 19.43
C ASN A 39 1.62 1.04 19.27
N VAL A 40 0.51 1.20 18.55
CA VAL A 40 -0.45 0.09 18.33
C VAL A 40 0.21 -1.06 17.58
N PHE A 41 0.90 -0.79 16.49
CA PHE A 41 1.53 -1.85 15.70
C PHE A 41 2.74 -2.47 16.42
N ASN A 42 3.53 -1.69 17.17
CA ASN A 42 4.60 -2.23 18.01
C ASN A 42 4.04 -3.24 19.03
N GLU A 43 2.97 -2.88 19.74
CA GLU A 43 2.33 -3.76 20.73
C GLU A 43 1.78 -5.05 20.08
N LEU A 44 1.14 -4.93 18.91
CA LEU A 44 0.59 -6.08 18.19
C LEU A 44 1.69 -7.01 17.62
N MET A 45 2.84 -6.49 17.28
CA MET A 45 3.98 -7.24 16.73
C MET A 45 4.87 -7.87 17.79
N GLU A 46 4.99 -7.25 18.99
CA GLU A 46 6.03 -7.54 20.00
C GLU A 46 6.16 -9.01 20.38
N SER A 47 5.08 -9.77 20.42
CA SER A 47 5.09 -11.19 20.79
C SER A 47 4.95 -12.16 19.61
N LYS A 48 4.81 -11.66 18.39
CA LYS A 48 4.41 -12.48 17.23
C LYS A 48 5.48 -12.53 16.15
N VAL A 49 6.19 -11.43 15.92
CA VAL A 49 7.21 -11.31 14.87
C VAL A 49 8.37 -10.44 15.37
N LEU A 50 9.54 -10.67 14.80
CA LEU A 50 10.65 -9.74 15.01
C LEU A 50 10.45 -8.53 14.09
N PHE A 51 10.58 -7.32 14.63
CA PHE A 51 10.39 -6.10 13.83
C PHE A 51 11.33 -4.97 14.25
N ILE A 52 11.54 -4.06 13.31
CA ILE A 52 12.20 -2.77 13.56
C ILE A 52 11.29 -1.68 12.98
N ASN A 53 10.87 -0.74 13.82
CA ASN A 53 10.17 0.45 13.37
C ASN A 53 11.19 1.41 12.74
N MET A 54 11.04 1.71 11.46
CA MET A 54 11.92 2.58 10.69
C MET A 54 11.29 3.97 10.53
N ASP A 55 10.90 4.60 11.63
CA ASP A 55 10.11 5.85 11.71
C ASP A 55 10.77 7.09 11.05
N MET A 56 11.33 6.93 9.85
CA MET A 56 12.10 7.96 9.16
C MET A 56 11.39 8.69 8.02
N PHE A 57 10.20 8.23 7.58
CA PHE A 57 9.58 8.74 6.35
C PHE A 57 8.14 9.20 6.55
N PHE A 58 7.96 10.52 6.59
CA PHE A 58 6.64 11.14 6.53
C PHE A 58 6.03 11.01 5.11
N PRO A 59 4.73 10.72 4.94
CA PRO A 59 3.67 10.54 5.94
C PRO A 59 3.43 9.08 6.37
N SER A 60 4.30 8.16 6.04
CA SER A 60 4.12 6.73 6.29
C SER A 60 4.92 6.25 7.49
N VAL A 61 4.45 5.18 8.14
CA VAL A 61 5.20 4.39 9.12
C VAL A 61 5.73 3.16 8.40
N ILE A 62 7.02 2.90 8.51
CA ILE A 62 7.69 1.79 7.83
C ILE A 62 8.22 0.81 8.88
N TYR A 63 7.93 -0.47 8.66
CA TYR A 63 8.46 -1.57 9.45
C TYR A 63 9.32 -2.49 8.61
N PHE A 64 10.47 -2.85 9.14
CA PHE A 64 11.14 -4.06 8.78
C PHE A 64 10.57 -5.19 9.65
N VAL A 65 10.17 -6.29 9.04
CA VAL A 65 9.62 -7.47 9.74
C VAL A 65 10.40 -8.69 9.31
N ASN A 66 10.80 -9.53 10.31
CA ASN A 66 11.49 -10.78 10.07
C ASN A 66 10.72 -11.92 10.76
N HIS A 67 10.38 -12.97 10.00
CA HIS A 67 9.51 -14.06 10.45
C HIS A 67 9.76 -15.36 9.67
N ASP A 68 9.20 -16.47 10.18
CA ASP A 68 9.27 -17.80 9.53
C ASP A 68 7.97 -18.20 8.81
N ASP A 69 6.94 -17.33 8.86
CA ASP A 69 5.64 -17.62 8.27
C ASP A 69 5.70 -17.47 6.74
N ALA A 70 5.71 -18.59 6.03
CA ALA A 70 5.73 -18.65 4.58
C ALA A 70 4.40 -18.20 3.92
N THR A 71 3.33 -18.07 4.69
CA THR A 71 1.98 -17.74 4.19
C THR A 71 1.57 -16.31 4.47
N ASN A 72 2.34 -15.56 5.26
CA ASN A 72 2.00 -14.23 5.75
C ASN A 72 0.71 -14.16 6.60
N GLU A 73 0.14 -15.28 7.05
CA GLU A 73 -1.11 -15.27 7.80
C GLU A 73 -1.00 -14.53 9.14
N THR A 74 0.10 -14.76 9.86
CA THR A 74 0.37 -14.07 11.14
C THR A 74 0.48 -12.56 10.93
N LEU A 75 1.26 -12.15 9.94
CA LEU A 75 1.45 -10.73 9.61
C LEU A 75 0.12 -10.11 9.15
N ARG A 76 -0.63 -10.79 8.31
CA ARG A 76 -1.96 -10.35 7.85
C ARG A 76 -2.92 -10.13 9.02
N SER A 77 -2.96 -11.06 9.97
CA SER A 77 -3.79 -10.94 11.18
C SER A 77 -3.42 -9.70 12.00
N ILE A 78 -2.13 -9.46 12.22
CA ILE A 78 -1.63 -8.28 12.93
C ILE A 78 -2.07 -6.99 12.24
N LEU A 79 -1.86 -6.92 10.92
CA LEU A 79 -2.17 -5.72 10.14
C LEU A 79 -3.67 -5.41 10.11
N LEU A 80 -4.51 -6.43 9.96
CA LEU A 80 -5.97 -6.28 10.03
C LEU A 80 -6.45 -5.86 11.41
N GLU A 81 -5.87 -6.40 12.48
CA GLU A 81 -6.21 -6.04 13.86
C GLU A 81 -5.86 -4.57 14.13
N GLY A 82 -4.65 -4.16 13.78
CA GLY A 82 -4.19 -2.78 13.93
C GLY A 82 -5.02 -1.78 13.12
N GLN A 83 -5.33 -2.10 11.86
CA GLN A 83 -6.18 -1.27 11.01
C GLN A 83 -7.58 -1.09 11.62
N LYS A 84 -8.22 -2.19 12.07
CA LYS A 84 -9.54 -2.14 12.72
C LYS A 84 -9.49 -1.33 14.02
N PHE A 85 -8.44 -1.50 14.82
CA PHE A 85 -8.27 -0.74 16.06
C PHE A 85 -8.18 0.77 15.78
N MET A 86 -7.35 1.18 14.80
CA MET A 86 -7.19 2.57 14.42
C MET A 86 -8.50 3.18 13.88
N GLN A 87 -9.23 2.42 13.06
CA GLN A 87 -10.53 2.85 12.55
C GLN A 87 -11.57 3.02 13.67
N ASN A 88 -11.67 2.05 14.59
CA ASN A 88 -12.71 2.06 15.63
C ASN A 88 -12.42 3.07 16.75
N THR A 89 -11.13 3.27 17.10
CA THR A 89 -10.73 4.09 18.24
C THR A 89 -10.48 5.54 17.86
N PHE A 90 -9.85 5.75 16.70
CA PHE A 90 -9.41 7.09 16.27
C PHE A 90 -10.14 7.59 15.02
N ASN A 91 -11.01 6.76 14.43
CA ASN A 91 -11.68 7.03 13.14
C ASN A 91 -10.69 7.36 12.01
N ILE A 92 -9.57 6.62 11.99
CA ILE A 92 -8.50 6.77 11.01
C ILE A 92 -8.47 5.56 10.11
N THR A 93 -8.53 5.80 8.81
CA THR A 93 -8.34 4.77 7.79
C THR A 93 -6.86 4.66 7.44
N LEU A 94 -6.37 3.42 7.38
CA LEU A 94 -4.99 3.11 7.01
C LEU A 94 -4.96 2.23 5.77
N SER A 95 -4.14 2.59 4.78
CA SER A 95 -3.76 1.69 3.69
C SER A 95 -2.38 1.11 3.95
N ILE A 96 -2.20 -0.17 3.66
CA ILE A 96 -0.98 -0.90 4.00
C ILE A 96 -0.47 -1.67 2.78
N GLY A 97 0.81 -1.48 2.48
CA GLY A 97 1.53 -2.26 1.49
C GLY A 97 2.58 -3.15 2.15
N VAL A 98 2.58 -4.43 1.80
CA VAL A 98 3.55 -5.42 2.29
C VAL A 98 4.40 -5.87 1.10
N GLY A 99 5.71 -5.74 1.22
CA GLY A 99 6.67 -6.09 0.19
C GLY A 99 6.83 -7.60 -0.01
N GLU A 100 7.52 -7.96 -1.08
CA GLU A 100 7.92 -9.35 -1.30
C GLU A 100 8.80 -9.85 -0.16
N ARG A 101 8.67 -11.14 0.12
CA ARG A 101 9.55 -11.83 1.07
C ARG A 101 10.92 -12.02 0.44
N VAL A 102 11.94 -11.63 1.16
CA VAL A 102 13.33 -11.80 0.77
C VAL A 102 14.07 -12.61 1.82
N SER A 103 15.01 -13.43 1.38
CA SER A 103 15.86 -14.25 2.26
C SER A 103 17.21 -13.59 2.54
N ASP A 104 17.58 -12.61 1.72
CA ASP A 104 18.83 -11.87 1.83
C ASP A 104 18.54 -10.39 2.12
N LEU A 105 19.38 -9.82 2.99
CA LEU A 105 19.31 -8.40 3.34
C LEU A 105 19.63 -7.47 2.17
N ASP A 106 20.47 -7.91 1.26
CA ASP A 106 20.82 -7.15 0.07
C ASP A 106 19.59 -6.95 -0.84
N GLU A 107 18.58 -7.79 -0.69
CA GLU A 107 17.31 -7.73 -1.41
C GLU A 107 16.22 -6.88 -0.71
N LEU A 108 16.50 -6.32 0.47
CA LEU A 108 15.52 -5.47 1.18
C LEU A 108 15.05 -4.26 0.36
N SER A 109 15.88 -3.76 -0.54
CA SER A 109 15.49 -2.70 -1.46
C SER A 109 14.36 -3.14 -2.40
N LEU A 110 14.34 -4.41 -2.82
CA LEU A 110 13.27 -5.01 -3.61
C LEU A 110 11.98 -5.09 -2.79
N SER A 111 12.08 -5.60 -1.55
CA SER A 111 10.93 -5.64 -0.63
C SER A 111 10.35 -4.25 -0.37
N ASN A 112 11.19 -3.23 -0.20
CA ASN A 112 10.71 -1.85 -0.01
C ASN A 112 9.99 -1.32 -1.26
N ARG A 113 10.55 -1.56 -2.44
CA ARG A 113 9.94 -1.12 -3.69
C ARG A 113 8.59 -1.80 -3.91
N SER A 114 8.53 -3.12 -3.77
CA SER A 114 7.29 -3.88 -3.94
C SER A 114 6.24 -3.54 -2.87
N ALA A 115 6.64 -3.16 -1.63
CA ALA A 115 5.74 -2.64 -0.61
C ALA A 115 5.10 -1.30 -1.04
N GLN A 116 5.87 -0.39 -1.62
CA GLN A 116 5.36 0.88 -2.15
C GLN A 116 4.41 0.64 -3.32
N ASP A 117 4.75 -0.27 -4.23
CA ASP A 117 3.90 -0.62 -5.37
C ASP A 117 2.59 -1.26 -4.88
N ALA A 118 2.64 -2.13 -3.86
CA ALA A 118 1.48 -2.71 -3.21
C ALA A 118 0.60 -1.63 -2.56
N LEU A 119 1.19 -0.69 -1.81
CA LEU A 119 0.47 0.42 -1.21
C LEU A 119 -0.23 1.30 -2.26
N ASN A 120 0.44 1.56 -3.39
CA ASN A 120 -0.11 2.39 -4.46
C ASN A 120 -1.36 1.80 -5.11
N ARG A 121 -1.62 0.49 -4.96
CA ARG A 121 -2.86 -0.12 -5.45
C ARG A 121 -4.13 0.39 -4.79
N ARG A 122 -4.03 1.09 -3.66
CA ARG A 122 -5.16 1.80 -3.05
C ARG A 122 -5.88 2.75 -4.02
N PHE A 123 -5.18 3.29 -5.02
CA PHE A 123 -5.81 4.11 -6.06
C PHE A 123 -6.89 3.35 -6.86
N LEU A 124 -6.77 2.02 -6.93
CA LEU A 124 -7.69 1.15 -7.67
C LEU A 124 -8.74 0.52 -6.76
N THR A 125 -8.32 0.09 -5.56
CA THR A 125 -9.17 -0.64 -4.62
C THR A 125 -9.89 0.25 -3.62
N GLY A 126 -9.41 1.49 -3.46
CA GLY A 126 -9.90 2.45 -2.47
C GLY A 126 -9.06 2.44 -1.19
N ASP A 127 -9.31 3.45 -0.37
CA ASP A 127 -8.69 3.63 0.94
C ASP A 127 -9.03 2.46 1.89
N GLY A 128 -8.18 2.25 2.88
CA GLY A 128 -8.36 1.18 3.85
C GLY A 128 -8.02 -0.21 3.32
N SER A 129 -7.22 -0.31 2.28
CA SER A 129 -6.81 -1.58 1.68
C SER A 129 -5.48 -2.09 2.21
N ILE A 130 -5.34 -3.42 2.30
CA ILE A 130 -4.09 -4.11 2.63
C ILE A 130 -3.69 -4.97 1.44
N HIS A 131 -2.53 -4.69 0.86
CA HIS A 131 -2.00 -5.41 -0.29
C HIS A 131 -0.65 -6.05 0.01
N PHE A 132 -0.52 -7.32 -0.33
CA PHE A 132 0.73 -8.07 -0.26
C PHE A 132 1.32 -8.20 -1.66
N ALA A 133 2.59 -7.86 -1.83
CA ALA A 133 3.26 -7.94 -3.12
C ALA A 133 3.32 -9.36 -3.66
N ASP A 134 3.49 -10.36 -2.80
CA ASP A 134 3.52 -11.78 -3.17
C ASP A 134 2.21 -12.25 -3.84
N GLU A 135 1.09 -11.63 -3.51
CA GLU A 135 -0.23 -11.94 -4.09
C GLU A 135 -0.46 -11.22 -5.42
N LEU A 136 0.42 -10.27 -5.73
CA LEU A 136 0.33 -9.42 -6.90
C LEU A 136 1.17 -9.92 -8.07
N SER A 137 1.82 -11.08 -7.94
CA SER A 137 2.74 -11.68 -8.90
C SER A 137 2.05 -12.21 -10.17
N LEU A 138 1.15 -11.43 -10.74
CA LEU A 138 0.73 -11.61 -12.11
C LEU A 138 1.56 -10.66 -12.98
N PRO A 139 2.20 -11.16 -14.06
CA PRO A 139 2.85 -10.31 -15.02
C PRO A 139 1.86 -9.24 -15.44
N SER A 140 2.23 -7.97 -15.28
CA SER A 140 1.39 -6.87 -15.72
C SER A 140 1.28 -6.91 -17.25
N PRO A 141 0.15 -7.33 -17.81
CA PRO A 141 -0.11 -7.14 -19.24
C PRO A 141 -0.43 -5.68 -19.55
N ALA A 142 -0.35 -4.80 -18.53
CA ALA A 142 -0.75 -3.41 -18.63
C ALA A 142 0.04 -2.61 -19.66
N ALA A 143 1.25 -3.02 -20.01
CA ALA A 143 2.02 -2.32 -21.03
C ALA A 143 1.49 -2.56 -22.46
N GLU A 144 0.86 -3.70 -22.73
CA GLU A 144 0.37 -4.03 -24.09
C GLU A 144 -1.05 -3.49 -24.37
N HIS A 145 -1.80 -3.09 -23.34
CA HIS A 145 -3.21 -2.68 -23.49
C HIS A 145 -3.50 -1.32 -22.85
N TYR A 146 -2.47 -0.53 -22.57
CA TYR A 146 -2.69 0.80 -22.03
C TYR A 146 -3.41 1.69 -23.07
N PRO A 147 -4.51 2.38 -22.73
CA PRO A 147 -5.33 3.14 -23.67
C PRO A 147 -4.68 4.50 -24.01
N TYR A 148 -3.58 4.49 -24.76
CA TYR A 148 -2.85 5.71 -25.17
C TYR A 148 -3.73 6.75 -25.90
N GLU A 149 -4.82 6.31 -26.50
CA GLU A 149 -5.78 7.19 -27.17
C GLU A 149 -6.49 8.11 -26.17
N LEU A 150 -6.79 7.59 -24.96
CA LEU A 150 -7.43 8.37 -23.90
C LEU A 150 -6.46 9.39 -23.29
N ASP A 151 -5.18 9.09 -23.20
CA ASP A 151 -4.16 10.08 -22.80
C ASP A 151 -4.16 11.28 -23.73
N SER A 152 -4.25 11.01 -25.03
CA SER A 152 -4.30 12.06 -26.05
C SER A 152 -5.54 12.95 -25.91
N ALA A 153 -6.68 12.36 -25.55
CA ALA A 153 -7.91 13.08 -25.30
C ALA A 153 -7.81 13.97 -24.05
N VAL A 154 -7.23 13.45 -22.95
CA VAL A 154 -6.97 14.22 -21.72
C VAL A 154 -6.04 15.41 -22.01
N ILE A 155 -4.94 15.18 -22.74
CA ILE A 155 -3.98 16.22 -23.10
C ILE A 155 -4.63 17.28 -24.02
N ALA A 156 -5.45 16.87 -24.99
CA ALA A 156 -6.13 17.78 -25.90
C ALA A 156 -7.14 18.67 -25.17
N ALA A 157 -7.94 18.09 -24.27
CA ALA A 157 -8.88 18.85 -23.45
C ALA A 157 -8.16 19.86 -22.55
N LEU A 158 -7.03 19.47 -21.95
CA LEU A 158 -6.22 20.37 -21.12
C LEU A 158 -5.65 21.56 -21.94
N LYS A 159 -5.13 21.29 -23.16
CA LYS A 159 -4.61 22.33 -24.06
C LYS A 159 -5.68 23.30 -24.50
N ASN A 160 -6.91 22.83 -24.67
CA ASN A 160 -8.04 23.65 -25.08
C ASN A 160 -8.72 24.35 -23.90
N THR A 161 -8.27 24.14 -22.68
CA THR A 161 -8.85 24.69 -21.44
C THR A 161 -10.34 24.31 -21.27
N ASP A 162 -10.72 23.15 -21.82
CA ASP A 162 -12.07 22.59 -21.74
C ASP A 162 -12.16 21.65 -20.52
N PHE A 163 -12.63 22.20 -19.40
CA PHE A 163 -12.70 21.46 -18.14
C PHE A 163 -13.72 20.32 -18.15
N ASP A 164 -14.82 20.47 -18.93
CA ASP A 164 -15.83 19.42 -19.01
C ASP A 164 -15.31 18.23 -19.84
N ALA A 165 -14.69 18.51 -20.99
CA ALA A 165 -14.03 17.49 -21.80
C ALA A 165 -12.87 16.82 -21.03
N PHE A 166 -12.10 17.57 -20.25
CA PHE A 166 -11.02 17.05 -19.42
C PHE A 166 -11.57 16.09 -18.33
N SER A 167 -12.60 16.48 -17.60
CA SER A 167 -13.22 15.66 -16.56
C SER A 167 -13.79 14.36 -17.11
N ASN A 168 -14.44 14.41 -18.27
CA ASN A 168 -14.99 13.25 -18.95
C ASN A 168 -13.89 12.31 -19.43
N ALA A 169 -12.89 12.83 -20.14
CA ALA A 169 -11.76 12.02 -20.63
C ALA A 169 -10.96 11.37 -19.49
N LEU A 170 -10.77 12.07 -18.37
CA LEU A 170 -10.12 11.54 -17.19
C LEU A 170 -10.95 10.42 -16.55
N THR A 171 -12.26 10.59 -16.45
CA THR A 171 -13.18 9.58 -15.93
C THR A 171 -13.15 8.32 -16.80
N ASP A 172 -13.17 8.47 -18.11
CA ASP A 172 -13.10 7.35 -19.06
C ASP A 172 -11.76 6.60 -18.93
N LEU A 173 -10.65 7.31 -18.81
CA LEU A 173 -9.33 6.73 -18.59
C LEU A 173 -9.31 5.90 -17.31
N PHE A 174 -9.79 6.42 -16.20
CA PHE A 174 -9.84 5.69 -14.93
C PHE A 174 -10.79 4.50 -14.98
N ASN A 175 -11.92 4.60 -15.64
CA ASN A 175 -12.86 3.48 -15.81
C ASN A 175 -12.23 2.34 -16.61
N VAL A 176 -11.50 2.63 -17.68
CA VAL A 176 -10.79 1.64 -18.48
C VAL A 176 -9.68 0.97 -17.64
N ILE A 177 -8.85 1.74 -16.95
CA ILE A 177 -7.80 1.21 -16.07
C ILE A 177 -8.39 0.30 -14.98
N ARG A 178 -9.50 0.71 -14.37
CA ARG A 178 -10.21 -0.06 -13.34
C ARG A 178 -10.78 -1.37 -13.88
N GLN A 179 -11.32 -1.37 -15.09
CA GLN A 179 -11.88 -2.55 -15.76
C GLN A 179 -10.80 -3.60 -16.07
N PHE A 180 -9.63 -3.18 -16.55
CA PHE A 180 -8.49 -4.08 -16.76
C PHE A 180 -8.06 -4.80 -15.47
N HIS A 181 -8.16 -4.13 -14.33
CA HIS A 181 -7.77 -4.72 -13.05
C HIS A 181 -8.80 -5.72 -12.53
N LEU A 182 -10.09 -5.47 -12.73
CA LEU A 182 -11.17 -6.39 -12.38
C LEU A 182 -11.12 -7.69 -13.22
N ASP A 183 -10.88 -7.60 -14.53
CA ASP A 183 -10.75 -8.75 -15.41
C ASP A 183 -9.55 -9.65 -15.05
N GLN A 184 -8.47 -9.08 -14.56
CA GLN A 184 -7.32 -9.85 -14.09
C GLN A 184 -7.60 -10.58 -12.78
N THR A 185 -8.31 -9.94 -11.85
CA THR A 185 -8.70 -10.55 -10.57
C THR A 185 -9.65 -11.72 -10.80
N ILE A 186 -10.60 -11.61 -11.73
CA ILE A 186 -11.55 -12.67 -12.07
C ILE A 186 -10.83 -13.86 -12.74
N ARG A 187 -9.86 -13.61 -13.64
CA ARG A 187 -9.08 -14.68 -14.30
C ARG A 187 -8.15 -15.44 -13.36
N SER A 188 -7.79 -14.87 -12.21
CA SER A 188 -6.96 -15.54 -11.20
C SER A 188 -7.75 -16.43 -10.25
N ILE A 189 -9.09 -16.35 -10.28
CA ILE A 189 -10.01 -17.12 -9.41
C ILE A 189 -10.63 -18.31 -10.16
N LEU A 190 -10.53 -18.34 -11.49
CA LEU A 190 -11.01 -19.44 -12.36
C LEU A 190 -9.86 -20.35 -12.78
#